data_3372c041cd26f24ef80a76d0c14e236c
#
_entry.id   3372c041cd26f24ef80a76d0c14e236c
#
_cell.length_a   1.000
_cell.length_b   1.000
_cell.length_c   1.000
_cell.angle_alpha   90.00
_cell.angle_beta   90.00
_cell.angle_gamma   90.00
#
_symmetry.space_group_name_H-M   'P 1'
#
loop_
_entity.id
_entity.type
_entity.pdbx_description
1 polymer ?
#
loop_
_entity_poly.entity_id
_entity_poly.type
_entity_poly.pdbx_seq_one_letter_code
_entity_poly.pdbx_strand_id
1 'polypeptide(L)'
;MKRFLIFFWILILLEGGLVSASPIKLLSYNIKGHNMTSSRLDDIAVVINAQTPDIVALQEVDNRTFIGIKHDYLSELAEATGMHSSFFALVGFYYGVGLLSKTEPLSVQTQSFDPSDTSKDKEARGFLIAEFDDFYFISTHYSLNADDRDTATAWAINFARNSDKTVFIAGDFNAQPTYRAMVTFKNNGFSILNNTSAYTFPADGPTSCIDMIISYCSETGQEYEVAETGVVTSVDGLTLSDVSDHLPVYVVIDPVEGSGVDHATATREMQLIRTSGGFSLTSLQAESTVDLYALDGTLVGSQRVDNGNEVCFPASCRNGLYFVQVKNSYQNSTFKYILNH
;
A
#
# COMPACT_ATOMS: atom_id res chain seq x y z
N MET A 1 35.67 33.53 -57.12
CA MET A 1 35.89 32.76 -55.85
C MET A 1 34.52 32.38 -55.24
N LYS A 2 34.10 31.13 -55.42
CA LYS A 2 32.85 30.60 -54.85
C LYS A 2 33.18 29.98 -53.49
N ARG A 3 32.62 30.52 -52.41
CA ARG A 3 32.73 29.95 -51.08
C ARG A 3 31.68 28.85 -50.93
N PHE A 4 32.10 27.61 -50.75
CA PHE A 4 31.27 26.48 -50.32
C PHE A 4 31.12 26.55 -48.80
N LEU A 5 29.89 26.73 -48.30
CA LEU A 5 29.53 26.51 -46.91
C LEU A 5 29.21 25.00 -46.74
N ILE A 6 30.04 24.33 -45.95
CA ILE A 6 29.81 22.95 -45.53
C ILE A 6 28.97 23.04 -44.24
N PHE A 7 27.71 22.62 -44.30
CA PHE A 7 26.85 22.44 -43.11
C PHE A 7 27.20 21.08 -42.48
N PHE A 8 27.79 21.10 -41.29
CA PHE A 8 27.93 19.93 -40.47
C PHE A 8 26.61 19.71 -39.70
N TRP A 9 25.87 18.64 -40.02
CA TRP A 9 24.80 18.15 -39.21
C TRP A 9 25.41 17.34 -38.06
N ILE A 10 25.33 17.87 -36.82
CA ILE A 10 25.61 17.09 -35.62
C ILE A 10 24.35 16.29 -35.32
N LEU A 11 24.40 14.99 -35.59
CA LEU A 11 23.38 14.03 -35.15
C LEU A 11 23.63 13.79 -33.66
N ILE A 12 22.84 14.45 -32.79
CA ILE A 12 22.78 14.12 -31.35
C ILE A 12 21.99 12.83 -31.24
N LEU A 13 22.66 11.71 -31.11
CA LEU A 13 22.05 10.48 -30.61
C LEU A 13 21.72 10.71 -29.14
N LEU A 14 20.43 10.98 -28.83
CA LEU A 14 19.89 10.81 -27.48
C LEU A 14 19.90 9.28 -27.23
N GLU A 15 20.97 8.81 -26.57
CA GLU A 15 20.87 7.52 -25.87
C GLU A 15 19.84 7.70 -24.78
N GLY A 16 18.58 7.30 -25.05
CA GLY A 16 17.58 7.05 -24.04
C GLY A 16 18.10 5.91 -23.16
N GLY A 17 18.83 6.24 -22.09
CA GLY A 17 19.14 5.26 -21.07
C GLY A 17 17.83 4.71 -20.54
N LEU A 18 17.60 3.41 -20.69
CA LEU A 18 16.56 2.69 -19.97
C LEU A 18 16.81 2.95 -18.48
N VAL A 19 15.96 3.74 -17.86
CA VAL A 19 15.96 3.87 -16.40
C VAL A 19 15.40 2.56 -15.88
N SER A 20 16.30 1.63 -15.55
CA SER A 20 15.92 0.42 -14.81
C SER A 20 15.29 0.89 -13.50
N ALA A 21 14.07 0.44 -13.23
CA ALA A 21 13.44 0.72 -11.95
C ALA A 21 14.32 0.17 -10.82
N SER A 22 14.49 0.95 -9.76
CA SER A 22 15.36 0.57 -8.64
C SER A 22 14.76 -0.56 -7.82
N PRO A 23 15.60 -1.44 -7.23
CA PRO A 23 15.14 -2.43 -6.26
C PRO A 23 14.30 -1.80 -5.13
N ILE A 24 13.29 -2.52 -4.67
CA ILE A 24 12.40 -2.08 -3.59
C ILE A 24 12.60 -3.01 -2.40
N LYS A 25 12.91 -2.46 -1.22
CA LYS A 25 13.04 -3.25 0.01
C LYS A 25 11.78 -3.16 0.85
N LEU A 26 11.11 -4.29 0.98
CA LEU A 26 9.92 -4.50 1.81
C LEU A 26 10.35 -5.07 3.16
N LEU A 27 9.79 -4.56 4.25
CA LEU A 27 10.03 -5.03 5.62
C LEU A 27 8.70 -5.34 6.31
N SER A 28 8.64 -6.40 7.10
CA SER A 28 7.55 -6.68 8.05
C SER A 28 8.12 -6.79 9.45
N TYR A 29 7.50 -6.12 10.41
CA TYR A 29 7.93 -6.12 11.80
C TYR A 29 6.76 -6.01 12.77
N ASN A 30 6.47 -7.08 13.52
CA ASN A 30 5.63 -7.00 14.70
C ASN A 30 6.43 -6.35 15.82
N ILE A 31 6.02 -5.14 16.24
CA ILE A 31 6.79 -4.30 17.17
C ILE A 31 6.37 -4.47 18.64
N LYS A 32 5.42 -5.39 18.92
CA LYS A 32 4.93 -5.63 20.29
C LYS A 32 4.55 -4.31 20.99
N GLY A 33 3.69 -3.52 20.38
CA GLY A 33 3.38 -2.16 20.84
C GLY A 33 2.78 -2.05 22.23
N HIS A 34 2.26 -3.15 22.78
CA HIS A 34 1.72 -3.15 24.14
C HIS A 34 2.80 -2.73 25.16
N ASN A 35 2.48 -1.72 26.00
CA ASN A 35 3.41 -1.09 26.94
C ASN A 35 4.65 -0.46 26.27
N MET A 36 4.46 0.17 25.10
CA MET A 36 5.51 0.94 24.42
C MET A 36 6.07 2.02 25.34
N THR A 37 7.40 2.19 25.30
CA THR A 37 8.13 3.30 25.92
C THR A 37 8.86 4.08 24.84
N SER A 38 9.16 5.36 25.08
CA SER A 38 9.92 6.16 24.11
C SER A 38 11.28 5.53 23.78
N SER A 39 11.99 5.00 24.78
CA SER A 39 13.28 4.32 24.52
C SER A 39 13.13 3.11 23.60
N ARG A 40 12.09 2.28 23.79
CA ARG A 40 11.86 1.12 22.91
C ARG A 40 11.40 1.54 21.51
N LEU A 41 10.68 2.66 21.40
CA LEU A 41 10.32 3.23 20.12
C LEU A 41 11.57 3.71 19.35
N ASP A 42 12.51 4.36 20.06
CA ASP A 42 13.81 4.77 19.49
C ASP A 42 14.59 3.53 18.99
N ASP A 43 14.61 2.45 19.77
CA ASP A 43 15.26 1.19 19.37
C ASP A 43 14.59 0.56 18.12
N ILE A 44 13.24 0.61 18.02
CA ILE A 44 12.51 0.18 16.83
C ILE A 44 12.91 1.03 15.61
N ALA A 45 13.01 2.37 15.78
CA ALA A 45 13.47 3.26 14.71
C ALA A 45 14.91 2.92 14.27
N VAL A 46 15.81 2.60 15.21
CA VAL A 46 17.18 2.15 14.91
C VAL A 46 17.15 0.86 14.09
N VAL A 47 16.31 -0.13 14.47
CA VAL A 47 16.17 -1.38 13.73
C VAL A 47 15.69 -1.14 12.30
N ILE A 48 14.66 -0.31 12.12
CA ILE A 48 14.12 0.01 10.80
C ILE A 48 15.16 0.75 9.95
N ASN A 49 15.78 1.80 10.50
CA ASN A 49 16.77 2.61 9.79
C ASN A 49 18.01 1.80 9.36
N ALA A 50 18.44 0.83 10.19
CA ALA A 50 19.55 -0.07 9.84
C ALA A 50 19.25 -0.93 8.61
N GLN A 51 17.96 -1.18 8.31
CA GLN A 51 17.53 -1.93 7.13
C GLN A 51 17.31 -1.07 5.90
N THR A 52 17.16 0.25 6.04
CA THR A 52 16.88 1.18 4.95
C THR A 52 15.71 0.77 4.04
N PRO A 53 14.58 0.27 4.57
CA PRO A 53 13.48 -0.24 3.77
C PRO A 53 12.79 0.90 2.99
N ASP A 54 12.12 0.55 1.90
CA ASP A 54 11.26 1.48 1.16
C ASP A 54 9.84 1.47 1.70
N ILE A 55 9.37 0.30 2.18
CA ILE A 55 8.04 0.12 2.77
C ILE A 55 8.15 -0.83 3.98
N VAL A 56 7.42 -0.51 5.05
CA VAL A 56 7.38 -1.30 6.29
C VAL A 56 5.93 -1.60 6.66
N ALA A 57 5.60 -2.88 6.82
CA ALA A 57 4.39 -3.32 7.49
C ALA A 57 4.68 -3.47 8.99
N LEU A 58 3.87 -2.81 9.81
CA LEU A 58 3.99 -2.86 11.26
C LEU A 58 2.76 -3.52 11.88
N GLN A 59 2.98 -4.45 12.80
CA GLN A 59 1.94 -5.10 13.57
C GLN A 59 2.08 -4.70 15.03
N GLU A 60 0.95 -4.82 15.75
CA GLU A 60 0.85 -4.44 17.16
C GLU A 60 1.23 -2.98 17.44
N VAL A 61 0.86 -2.08 16.55
CA VAL A 61 1.06 -0.64 16.76
C VAL A 61 0.08 -0.15 17.81
N ASP A 62 0.61 0.34 18.94
CA ASP A 62 -0.18 0.98 20.01
C ASP A 62 -0.09 2.50 19.86
N ASN A 63 -1.09 3.10 19.23
CA ASN A 63 -1.10 4.52 18.88
C ASN A 63 -2.07 5.31 19.77
N ARG A 64 -1.75 5.41 21.08
CA ARG A 64 -2.61 6.03 22.10
C ARG A 64 -2.63 7.56 22.00
N THR A 65 -3.44 8.11 21.11
CA THR A 65 -3.70 9.57 21.01
C THR A 65 -4.87 10.05 21.88
N PHE A 66 -5.22 9.35 22.94
CA PHE A 66 -6.56 9.38 23.55
C PHE A 66 -6.53 10.06 24.91
N ILE A 67 -7.45 11.04 25.12
CA ILE A 67 -7.76 11.79 26.35
C ILE A 67 -6.57 11.93 27.34
N GLY A 68 -5.68 12.89 27.06
CA GLY A 68 -4.62 13.28 27.98
C GLY A 68 -3.32 12.47 27.90
N ILE A 69 -3.26 11.39 27.13
CA ILE A 69 -2.06 10.64 26.76
C ILE A 69 -1.80 10.92 25.28
N LYS A 70 -0.77 11.74 25.02
CA LYS A 70 -0.41 12.11 23.64
C LYS A 70 0.83 11.32 23.20
N HIS A 71 0.63 10.05 22.88
CA HIS A 71 1.67 9.28 22.20
C HIS A 71 1.11 8.76 20.89
N ASP A 72 1.39 9.46 19.81
CA ASP A 72 1.22 8.98 18.45
C ASP A 72 2.52 8.29 18.03
N TYR A 73 2.72 7.08 18.57
CA TYR A 73 3.95 6.33 18.34
C TYR A 73 4.25 6.07 16.86
N LEU A 74 3.21 5.93 16.02
CA LEU A 74 3.44 5.74 14.60
C LEU A 74 3.95 7.02 13.93
N SER A 75 3.40 8.20 14.29
CA SER A 75 3.91 9.48 13.79
C SER A 75 5.31 9.77 14.29
N GLU A 76 5.60 9.46 15.56
CA GLU A 76 6.96 9.58 16.13
C GLU A 76 7.95 8.67 15.38
N LEU A 77 7.53 7.43 15.07
CA LEU A 77 8.34 6.49 14.29
C LEU A 77 8.54 6.94 12.84
N ALA A 78 7.49 7.51 12.23
CA ALA A 78 7.56 8.09 10.89
C ALA A 78 8.56 9.26 10.83
N GLU A 79 8.54 10.14 11.83
CA GLU A 79 9.52 11.24 11.96
C GLU A 79 10.95 10.70 12.13
N ALA A 80 11.15 9.73 13.03
CA ALA A 80 12.45 9.13 13.31
C ALA A 80 13.05 8.36 12.11
N THR A 81 12.21 7.85 11.22
CA THR A 81 12.60 7.12 10.01
C THR A 81 12.58 7.97 8.74
N GLY A 82 12.00 9.18 8.79
CA GLY A 82 11.82 10.05 7.62
C GLY A 82 10.83 9.49 6.60
N MET A 83 9.85 8.71 7.05
CA MET A 83 8.88 8.02 6.18
C MET A 83 7.46 8.58 6.37
N HIS A 84 6.60 8.42 5.35
CA HIS A 84 5.16 8.63 5.49
C HIS A 84 4.55 7.50 6.32
N SER A 85 3.44 7.78 7.02
CA SER A 85 2.77 6.77 7.84
C SER A 85 1.27 6.68 7.56
N SER A 86 0.74 5.47 7.71
CA SER A 86 -0.70 5.20 7.70
C SER A 86 -1.03 4.22 8.83
N PHE A 87 -2.16 4.43 9.51
CA PHE A 87 -2.58 3.64 10.65
C PHE A 87 -4.00 3.10 10.47
N PHE A 88 -4.20 1.85 10.87
CA PHE A 88 -5.52 1.26 10.97
C PHE A 88 -5.75 0.67 12.36
N ALA A 89 -6.64 1.33 13.14
CA ALA A 89 -7.04 0.86 14.45
C ALA A 89 -8.02 -0.30 14.32
N LEU A 90 -7.72 -1.41 14.97
CA LEU A 90 -8.50 -2.66 14.95
C LEU A 90 -9.08 -2.98 16.32
N VAL A 91 -8.37 -2.63 17.40
CA VAL A 91 -8.83 -2.82 18.78
C VAL A 91 -8.93 -1.47 19.47
N GLY A 92 -10.11 -1.10 19.91
CA GLY A 92 -10.38 0.24 20.38
C GLY A 92 -10.14 1.27 19.27
N PHE A 93 -9.53 2.41 19.61
CA PHE A 93 -9.18 3.45 18.62
C PHE A 93 -7.65 3.65 18.51
N TYR A 94 -6.86 2.73 19.04
CA TYR A 94 -5.45 2.98 19.26
C TYR A 94 -4.51 1.80 18.95
N TYR A 95 -5.01 0.57 18.86
CA TYR A 95 -4.18 -0.60 18.62
C TYR A 95 -4.53 -1.27 17.31
N GLY A 96 -3.53 -1.59 16.50
CA GLY A 96 -3.76 -2.17 15.19
C GLY A 96 -2.51 -2.37 14.36
N VAL A 97 -2.64 -2.10 13.07
CA VAL A 97 -1.53 -2.22 12.11
C VAL A 97 -1.15 -0.86 11.55
N GLY A 98 0.14 -0.71 11.25
CA GLY A 98 0.71 0.47 10.64
C GLY A 98 1.42 0.16 9.34
N LEU A 99 1.69 1.21 8.58
CA LEU A 99 2.52 1.19 7.40
C LEU A 99 3.42 2.42 7.43
N LEU A 100 4.70 2.21 7.11
CA LEU A 100 5.62 3.30 6.80
C LEU A 100 6.09 3.14 5.35
N SER A 101 6.26 4.25 4.63
CA SER A 101 6.79 4.23 3.26
C SER A 101 7.60 5.48 2.94
N LYS A 102 8.67 5.34 2.14
CA LYS A 102 9.45 6.48 1.64
C LYS A 102 8.65 7.34 0.67
N THR A 103 7.84 6.69 -0.15
CA THR A 103 6.94 7.35 -1.10
C THR A 103 5.54 7.38 -0.52
N GLU A 104 4.84 8.52 -0.62
CA GLU A 104 3.45 8.62 -0.21
C GLU A 104 2.57 7.72 -1.09
N PRO A 105 1.70 6.85 -0.49
CA PRO A 105 0.79 6.03 -1.27
C PRO A 105 -0.21 6.87 -2.07
N LEU A 106 -0.59 6.41 -3.26
CA LEU A 106 -1.64 7.04 -4.09
C LEU A 106 -3.00 7.02 -3.37
N SER A 107 -3.29 5.92 -2.69
CA SER A 107 -4.49 5.76 -1.87
C SER A 107 -4.24 4.81 -0.71
N VAL A 108 -5.05 4.94 0.35
CA VAL A 108 -5.04 4.02 1.50
C VAL A 108 -6.46 3.57 1.78
N GLN A 109 -6.66 2.25 1.85
CA GLN A 109 -7.94 1.62 2.16
C GLN A 109 -7.77 0.69 3.35
N THR A 110 -8.88 0.33 4.00
CA THR A 110 -8.86 -0.57 5.15
C THR A 110 -9.98 -1.60 5.04
N GLN A 111 -9.72 -2.82 5.55
CA GLN A 111 -10.71 -3.87 5.69
C GLN A 111 -10.56 -4.53 7.06
N SER A 112 -11.62 -4.56 7.84
CA SER A 112 -11.66 -5.23 9.14
C SER A 112 -12.40 -6.57 9.08
N PHE A 113 -12.03 -7.46 10.00
CA PHE A 113 -12.68 -8.74 10.25
C PHE A 113 -12.93 -8.87 11.75
N ASP A 114 -14.18 -8.95 12.13
CA ASP A 114 -14.54 -9.24 13.51
C ASP A 114 -14.22 -10.72 13.83
N PRO A 115 -13.79 -11.02 15.06
CA PRO A 115 -13.55 -12.39 15.47
C PRO A 115 -14.86 -13.19 15.45
N SER A 116 -14.81 -14.44 15.01
CA SER A 116 -15.96 -15.34 15.04
C SER A 116 -16.42 -15.61 16.48
N ASP A 117 -17.68 -16.00 16.66
CA ASP A 117 -18.24 -16.30 17.97
C ASP A 117 -17.48 -17.41 18.70
N THR A 118 -16.94 -18.35 17.95
CA THR A 118 -16.16 -19.50 18.45
C THR A 118 -14.70 -19.17 18.72
N SER A 119 -14.21 -18.00 18.26
CA SER A 119 -12.84 -17.59 18.48
C SER A 119 -12.54 -17.29 19.95
N LYS A 120 -11.41 -17.75 20.42
CA LYS A 120 -10.84 -17.33 21.72
C LYS A 120 -10.07 -16.02 21.60
N ASP A 121 -9.53 -15.74 20.42
CA ASP A 121 -8.99 -14.44 20.05
C ASP A 121 -10.17 -13.48 19.83
N LYS A 122 -10.29 -12.48 20.65
CA LYS A 122 -11.39 -11.51 20.59
C LYS A 122 -10.98 -10.18 19.96
N GLU A 123 -9.78 -10.13 19.42
CA GLU A 123 -9.29 -8.96 18.72
C GLU A 123 -9.76 -8.96 17.26
N ALA A 124 -10.31 -7.84 16.81
CA ALA A 124 -10.55 -7.62 15.40
C ALA A 124 -9.22 -7.61 14.65
N ARG A 125 -9.21 -8.16 13.44
CA ARG A 125 -8.05 -8.21 12.55
C ARG A 125 -8.39 -7.49 11.24
N GLY A 126 -7.38 -7.18 10.44
CA GLY A 126 -7.66 -6.47 9.19
C GLY A 126 -6.46 -6.22 8.32
N PHE A 127 -6.74 -5.53 7.23
CA PHE A 127 -5.79 -5.12 6.22
C PHE A 127 -5.75 -3.60 6.12
N LEU A 128 -4.55 -3.05 6.20
CA LEU A 128 -4.22 -1.69 5.80
C LEU A 128 -3.60 -1.78 4.40
N ILE A 129 -4.30 -1.28 3.40
CA ILE A 129 -4.01 -1.46 1.99
C ILE A 129 -3.53 -0.14 1.42
N ALA A 130 -2.27 -0.07 1.05
CA ALA A 130 -1.66 1.08 0.39
C ALA A 130 -1.49 0.79 -1.11
N GLU A 131 -1.92 1.72 -1.96
CA GLU A 131 -1.76 1.66 -3.39
C GLU A 131 -0.54 2.48 -3.80
N PHE A 132 0.33 1.88 -4.61
CA PHE A 132 1.44 2.53 -5.28
C PHE A 132 1.26 2.44 -6.81
N ASP A 133 2.16 3.02 -7.58
CA ASP A 133 2.03 3.07 -9.03
C ASP A 133 1.85 1.68 -9.66
N ASP A 134 2.68 0.70 -9.26
CA ASP A 134 2.74 -0.62 -9.91
C ASP A 134 2.24 -1.77 -9.03
N PHE A 135 1.92 -1.52 -7.75
CA PHE A 135 1.50 -2.57 -6.83
C PHE A 135 0.63 -2.05 -5.68
N TYR A 136 -0.07 -2.98 -5.03
CA TYR A 136 -0.65 -2.79 -3.70
C TYR A 136 0.27 -3.41 -2.65
N PHE A 137 0.44 -2.70 -1.53
CA PHE A 137 1.12 -3.23 -0.36
C PHE A 137 0.16 -3.27 0.84
N ILE A 138 0.00 -4.44 1.43
CA ILE A 138 -0.97 -4.70 2.50
C ILE A 138 -0.21 -5.04 3.79
N SER A 139 -0.42 -4.23 4.84
CA SER A 139 0.01 -4.55 6.20
C SER A 139 -1.11 -5.27 6.93
N THR A 140 -0.79 -6.38 7.59
CA THR A 140 -1.77 -7.21 8.31
C THR A 140 -1.21 -7.84 9.58
N HIS A 141 -2.12 -8.21 10.49
CA HIS A 141 -1.88 -9.08 11.63
C HIS A 141 -3.05 -10.07 11.73
N TYR A 142 -2.80 -11.34 11.49
CA TYR A 142 -3.81 -12.38 11.44
C TYR A 142 -4.23 -12.85 12.84
N SER A 143 -5.45 -13.43 12.91
CA SER A 143 -6.00 -14.00 14.14
C SER A 143 -5.23 -15.27 14.59
N LEU A 144 -5.20 -15.49 15.90
CA LEU A 144 -4.77 -16.77 16.48
C LEU A 144 -5.76 -17.91 16.15
N ASN A 145 -6.98 -17.60 15.75
CA ASN A 145 -8.01 -18.58 15.38
C ASN A 145 -7.88 -18.97 13.90
N ALA A 146 -7.92 -20.27 13.60
CA ALA A 146 -7.74 -20.79 12.24
C ALA A 146 -8.90 -20.42 11.28
N ASP A 147 -10.14 -20.39 11.77
CA ASP A 147 -11.29 -20.10 10.91
C ASP A 147 -11.37 -18.60 10.59
N ASP A 148 -10.97 -17.74 11.54
CA ASP A 148 -10.84 -16.30 11.30
C ASP A 148 -9.74 -16.03 10.27
N ARG A 149 -8.58 -16.75 10.36
CA ARG A 149 -7.52 -16.68 9.33
C ARG A 149 -8.02 -17.07 7.95
N ASP A 150 -8.85 -18.11 7.86
CA ASP A 150 -9.41 -18.53 6.57
C ASP A 150 -10.33 -17.49 5.96
N THR A 151 -11.14 -16.81 6.79
CA THR A 151 -12.00 -15.70 6.34
C THR A 151 -11.17 -14.56 5.75
N ALA A 152 -10.13 -14.13 6.46
CA ALA A 152 -9.21 -13.09 5.99
C ALA A 152 -8.46 -13.53 4.72
N THR A 153 -8.00 -14.81 4.66
CA THR A 153 -7.33 -15.37 3.49
C THR A 153 -8.23 -15.38 2.26
N ALA A 154 -9.49 -15.79 2.40
CA ALA A 154 -10.45 -15.80 1.29
C ALA A 154 -10.68 -14.38 0.74
N TRP A 155 -10.82 -13.40 1.61
CA TRP A 155 -10.95 -12.00 1.21
C TRP A 155 -9.70 -11.50 0.46
N ALA A 156 -8.51 -11.77 0.99
CA ALA A 156 -7.25 -11.33 0.40
C ALA A 156 -7.03 -11.94 -1.01
N ILE A 157 -7.38 -13.22 -1.19
CA ILE A 157 -7.33 -13.89 -2.49
C ILE A 157 -8.31 -13.23 -3.47
N ASN A 158 -9.54 -12.93 -3.02
CA ASN A 158 -10.52 -12.25 -3.86
C ASN A 158 -10.07 -10.84 -4.24
N PHE A 159 -9.52 -10.07 -3.30
CA PHE A 159 -8.94 -8.75 -3.57
C PHE A 159 -7.86 -8.84 -4.64
N ALA A 160 -6.87 -9.71 -4.45
CA ALA A 160 -5.73 -9.84 -5.35
C ALA A 160 -6.13 -10.29 -6.77
N ARG A 161 -7.10 -11.19 -6.89
CA ARG A 161 -7.61 -11.67 -8.19
C ARG A 161 -8.39 -10.61 -8.98
N ASN A 162 -8.95 -9.62 -8.27
CA ASN A 162 -9.66 -8.50 -8.90
C ASN A 162 -8.77 -7.26 -9.03
N SER A 163 -7.49 -7.36 -8.68
CA SER A 163 -6.52 -6.29 -8.86
C SER A 163 -5.90 -6.35 -10.26
N ASP A 164 -5.64 -5.20 -10.84
CA ASP A 164 -4.86 -5.01 -12.06
C ASP A 164 -3.34 -4.90 -11.79
N LYS A 165 -2.95 -4.73 -10.52
CA LYS A 165 -1.59 -4.58 -10.05
C LYS A 165 -1.14 -5.81 -9.25
N THR A 166 0.15 -5.99 -9.12
CA THR A 166 0.72 -6.96 -8.18
C THR A 166 0.36 -6.61 -6.75
N VAL A 167 0.04 -7.61 -5.94
CA VAL A 167 -0.35 -7.44 -4.55
C VAL A 167 0.69 -8.09 -3.64
N PHE A 168 1.31 -7.30 -2.77
CA PHE A 168 2.16 -7.76 -1.68
C PHE A 168 1.38 -7.71 -0.37
N ILE A 169 1.46 -8.77 0.43
CA ILE A 169 0.90 -8.82 1.78
C ILE A 169 2.01 -9.15 2.74
N ALA A 170 2.24 -8.28 3.71
CA ALA A 170 3.28 -8.42 4.71
C ALA A 170 2.69 -8.36 6.11
N GLY A 171 3.13 -9.22 6.99
CA GLY A 171 2.64 -9.21 8.36
C GLY A 171 2.98 -10.46 9.17
N ASP A 172 2.49 -10.44 10.40
CA ASP A 172 2.38 -11.60 11.27
C ASP A 172 1.11 -12.37 10.91
N PHE A 173 1.27 -13.52 10.26
CA PHE A 173 0.16 -14.37 9.85
C PHE A 173 -0.34 -15.28 10.97
N ASN A 174 0.31 -15.31 12.14
CA ASN A 174 0.01 -16.27 13.21
C ASN A 174 -0.15 -17.71 12.68
N ALA A 175 0.54 -18.00 11.61
CA ALA A 175 0.47 -19.26 10.87
C ALA A 175 1.82 -19.60 10.27
N GLN A 176 2.27 -20.84 10.47
CA GLN A 176 3.45 -21.33 9.77
C GLN A 176 3.16 -21.60 8.29
N PRO A 177 4.15 -21.65 7.40
CA PRO A 177 3.99 -21.88 5.96
C PRO A 177 3.19 -23.13 5.57
N THR A 178 3.10 -24.10 6.47
CA THR A 178 2.35 -25.36 6.30
C THR A 178 0.91 -25.30 6.83
N TYR A 179 0.52 -24.20 7.47
CA TYR A 179 -0.84 -24.06 8.00
C TYR A 179 -1.85 -23.74 6.90
N ARG A 180 -3.12 -24.12 7.14
CA ARG A 180 -4.21 -24.06 6.15
C ARG A 180 -4.28 -22.73 5.40
N ALA A 181 -4.22 -21.61 6.10
CA ALA A 181 -4.27 -20.28 5.47
C ALA A 181 -3.15 -20.07 4.44
N MET A 182 -1.90 -20.40 4.80
CA MET A 182 -0.73 -20.24 3.91
C MET A 182 -0.75 -21.23 2.74
N VAL A 183 -1.18 -22.47 2.99
CA VAL A 183 -1.39 -23.47 1.92
C VAL A 183 -2.49 -23.01 0.96
N THR A 184 -3.56 -22.38 1.48
CA THR A 184 -4.64 -21.81 0.66
C THR A 184 -4.13 -20.68 -0.21
N PHE A 185 -3.33 -19.75 0.32
CA PHE A 185 -2.67 -18.73 -0.50
C PHE A 185 -1.86 -19.34 -1.63
N LYS A 186 -0.98 -20.30 -1.31
CA LYS A 186 -0.13 -20.98 -2.30
C LYS A 186 -0.93 -21.67 -3.40
N ASN A 187 -2.01 -22.37 -3.04
CA ASN A 187 -2.89 -23.05 -4.00
C ASN A 187 -3.70 -22.07 -4.88
N ASN A 188 -3.72 -20.79 -4.52
CA ASN A 188 -4.39 -19.70 -5.24
C ASN A 188 -3.43 -18.73 -5.94
N GLY A 189 -2.18 -19.16 -6.17
CA GLY A 189 -1.21 -18.44 -6.98
C GLY A 189 -0.32 -17.46 -6.22
N PHE A 190 -0.42 -17.40 -4.88
CA PHE A 190 0.51 -16.61 -4.09
C PHE A 190 1.84 -17.32 -3.88
N SER A 191 2.92 -16.54 -3.84
CA SER A 191 4.26 -16.95 -3.49
C SER A 191 4.67 -16.38 -2.14
N ILE A 192 5.31 -17.18 -1.28
CA ILE A 192 6.00 -16.66 -0.09
C ILE A 192 7.39 -16.23 -0.53
N LEU A 193 7.74 -14.96 -0.32
CA LEU A 193 8.96 -14.35 -0.85
C LEU A 193 10.15 -14.53 0.10
N ASN A 194 9.92 -14.59 1.42
CA ASN A 194 10.97 -14.77 2.39
C ASN A 194 11.34 -16.25 2.59
N ASN A 195 12.54 -16.49 3.10
CA ASN A 195 13.01 -17.83 3.41
C ASN A 195 12.24 -18.43 4.61
N THR A 196 11.37 -19.38 4.35
CA THR A 196 10.54 -20.03 5.37
C THR A 196 11.28 -20.94 6.35
N SER A 197 12.57 -21.22 6.10
CA SER A 197 13.46 -21.92 7.03
C SER A 197 14.15 -20.98 8.02
N ALA A 198 14.03 -19.66 7.82
CA ALA A 198 14.49 -18.64 8.74
C ALA A 198 13.34 -18.26 9.67
N TYR A 199 13.50 -18.53 10.95
CA TYR A 199 12.45 -18.31 11.95
C TYR A 199 12.45 -16.87 12.47
N THR A 200 11.25 -16.36 12.83
CA THR A 200 11.05 -14.98 13.27
C THR A 200 10.55 -14.88 14.71
N PHE A 201 9.98 -15.95 15.26
CA PHE A 201 9.34 -15.97 16.58
C PHE A 201 9.70 -17.23 17.38
N PRO A 202 9.87 -17.13 18.73
CA PRO A 202 10.10 -15.89 19.47
C PRO A 202 11.49 -15.30 19.16
N ALA A 203 11.69 -13.99 19.30
CA ALA A 203 12.99 -13.35 19.01
C ALA A 203 14.14 -13.89 19.85
N ASP A 204 13.87 -14.31 21.10
CA ASP A 204 14.79 -15.03 21.94
C ASP A 204 14.70 -16.55 21.65
N GLY A 205 15.55 -17.04 20.75
CA GLY A 205 15.58 -18.42 20.31
C GLY A 205 14.46 -18.80 19.31
N PRO A 206 14.48 -18.25 18.08
CA PRO A 206 13.41 -18.43 17.10
C PRO A 206 13.17 -19.90 16.73
N THR A 207 11.89 -20.30 16.70
CA THR A 207 11.45 -21.67 16.39
C THR A 207 10.31 -21.72 15.37
N SER A 208 9.73 -20.56 15.01
CA SER A 208 8.59 -20.46 14.11
C SER A 208 8.78 -19.34 13.08
N CYS A 209 8.41 -19.61 11.82
CA CYS A 209 8.29 -18.63 10.78
C CYS A 209 6.81 -18.27 10.64
N ILE A 210 6.40 -17.17 11.26
CA ILE A 210 5.01 -16.67 11.25
C ILE A 210 4.88 -15.26 10.66
N ASP A 211 6.00 -14.56 10.55
CA ASP A 211 6.11 -13.28 9.86
C ASP A 211 6.54 -13.53 8.42
N MET A 212 5.73 -13.11 7.47
CA MET A 212 5.96 -13.38 6.06
C MET A 212 5.62 -12.19 5.19
N ILE A 213 6.24 -12.18 4.01
CA ILE A 213 5.91 -11.31 2.88
C ILE A 213 5.53 -12.24 1.73
N ILE A 214 4.30 -12.11 1.26
CA ILE A 214 3.76 -12.91 0.16
C ILE A 214 3.33 -12.02 -0.99
N SER A 215 3.30 -12.55 -2.20
CA SER A 215 2.87 -11.81 -3.38
C SER A 215 1.93 -12.61 -4.26
N TYR A 216 1.07 -11.89 -4.96
CA TYR A 216 0.28 -12.36 -6.09
C TYR A 216 0.48 -11.40 -7.26
N CYS A 217 0.99 -11.93 -8.38
CA CYS A 217 1.08 -11.16 -9.61
C CYS A 217 -0.19 -11.35 -10.42
N SER A 218 -0.91 -10.27 -10.71
CA SER A 218 -2.06 -10.32 -11.63
C SER A 218 -1.59 -10.49 -13.08
N GLU A 219 -2.49 -10.84 -13.98
CA GLU A 219 -2.14 -11.02 -15.40
C GLU A 219 -1.58 -9.75 -16.06
N THR A 220 -1.94 -8.59 -15.54
CA THR A 220 -1.51 -7.26 -16.01
C THR A 220 -0.52 -6.58 -15.08
N GLY A 221 -0.25 -7.17 -13.91
CA GLY A 221 0.63 -6.59 -12.89
C GLY A 221 2.10 -6.66 -13.30
N GLN A 222 2.88 -5.71 -12.78
CA GLN A 222 4.33 -5.76 -12.87
C GLN A 222 4.83 -7.01 -12.15
N GLU A 223 5.65 -7.82 -12.81
CA GLU A 223 6.34 -8.96 -12.19
C GLU A 223 7.56 -8.48 -11.42
N TYR A 224 7.86 -9.18 -10.33
CA TYR A 224 9.03 -8.90 -9.49
C TYR A 224 9.78 -10.18 -9.17
N GLU A 225 11.11 -10.10 -9.22
CA GLU A 225 12.01 -11.17 -8.78
C GLU A 225 12.55 -10.84 -7.38
N VAL A 226 12.76 -11.87 -6.56
CA VAL A 226 13.39 -11.71 -5.26
C VAL A 226 14.91 -11.67 -5.43
N ALA A 227 15.50 -10.49 -5.22
CA ALA A 227 16.95 -10.29 -5.27
C ALA A 227 17.62 -10.71 -3.95
N GLU A 228 16.99 -10.39 -2.82
CA GLU A 228 17.52 -10.69 -1.48
C GLU A 228 16.36 -10.89 -0.51
N THR A 229 16.57 -11.75 0.49
CA THR A 229 15.64 -11.92 1.61
C THR A 229 16.38 -12.32 2.87
N GLY A 230 15.85 -11.93 4.02
CA GLY A 230 16.45 -12.30 5.30
C GLY A 230 15.57 -12.01 6.50
N VAL A 231 16.02 -12.52 7.64
CA VAL A 231 15.52 -12.17 8.96
C VAL A 231 16.60 -11.32 9.64
N VAL A 232 16.22 -10.19 10.20
CA VAL A 232 17.14 -9.31 10.93
C VAL A 232 17.43 -9.95 12.28
N THR A 233 18.63 -10.48 12.45
CA THR A 233 19.03 -11.19 13.69
C THR A 233 19.96 -10.36 14.57
N SER A 234 20.49 -9.25 14.05
CA SER A 234 21.37 -8.35 14.79
C SER A 234 21.28 -6.93 14.26
N VAL A 235 21.35 -5.98 15.16
CA VAL A 235 21.58 -4.55 14.90
C VAL A 235 22.57 -4.08 15.94
N ASP A 236 23.59 -3.33 15.52
CA ASP A 236 24.66 -2.90 16.40
C ASP A 236 24.13 -2.14 17.63
N GLY A 237 24.56 -2.58 18.80
CA GLY A 237 24.20 -1.98 20.08
C GLY A 237 22.83 -2.42 20.64
N LEU A 238 22.07 -3.28 19.94
CA LEU A 238 20.76 -3.74 20.39
C LEU A 238 20.69 -5.25 20.61
N THR A 239 19.95 -5.64 21.66
CA THR A 239 19.44 -7.01 21.84
C THR A 239 18.02 -7.02 21.31
N LEU A 240 17.79 -7.62 20.13
CA LEU A 240 16.50 -7.54 19.43
C LEU A 240 15.33 -8.10 20.23
N SER A 241 15.55 -9.12 21.07
CA SER A 241 14.52 -9.68 21.96
C SER A 241 14.08 -8.73 23.07
N ASP A 242 14.87 -7.67 23.38
CA ASP A 242 14.45 -6.61 24.27
C ASP A 242 13.59 -5.55 23.54
N VAL A 243 13.73 -5.46 22.22
CA VAL A 243 12.99 -4.53 21.38
C VAL A 243 11.60 -5.07 21.03
N SER A 244 11.53 -6.34 20.54
CA SER A 244 10.30 -7.05 20.26
C SER A 244 10.48 -8.56 20.49
N ASP A 245 9.37 -9.29 20.67
CA ASP A 245 9.37 -10.75 20.69
C ASP A 245 9.31 -11.38 19.29
N HIS A 246 9.26 -10.56 18.23
CA HIS A 246 9.44 -10.96 16.85
C HIS A 246 10.73 -10.38 16.26
N LEU A 247 11.31 -11.08 15.29
CA LEU A 247 12.40 -10.58 14.46
C LEU A 247 11.85 -10.03 13.15
N PRO A 248 12.33 -8.86 12.66
CA PRO A 248 11.90 -8.34 11.38
C PRO A 248 12.29 -9.26 10.23
N VAL A 249 11.41 -9.38 9.22
CA VAL A 249 11.71 -10.06 7.96
C VAL A 249 11.70 -9.06 6.81
N TYR A 250 12.65 -9.21 5.88
CA TYR A 250 12.72 -8.35 4.71
C TYR A 250 12.87 -9.13 3.41
N VAL A 251 12.44 -8.50 2.34
CA VAL A 251 12.61 -8.96 0.97
C VAL A 251 13.01 -7.75 0.12
N VAL A 252 14.03 -7.90 -0.72
CA VAL A 252 14.36 -6.97 -1.79
C VAL A 252 13.84 -7.56 -3.08
N ILE A 253 13.03 -6.79 -3.79
CA ILE A 253 12.41 -7.17 -5.06
C ILE A 253 12.93 -6.28 -6.17
N ASP A 254 13.23 -6.88 -7.31
CA ASP A 254 13.56 -6.19 -8.57
C ASP A 254 12.39 -6.32 -9.54
N PRO A 255 11.92 -5.25 -10.17
CA PRO A 255 10.94 -5.33 -11.23
C PRO A 255 11.55 -6.05 -12.45
N VAL A 256 10.80 -7.01 -13.00
CA VAL A 256 11.20 -7.72 -14.22
C VAL A 256 10.95 -6.82 -15.43
N GLU A 257 12.00 -6.48 -16.18
CA GLU A 257 11.87 -5.59 -17.33
C GLU A 257 10.90 -6.15 -18.39
N GLY A 258 9.99 -5.30 -18.84
CA GLY A 258 9.01 -5.66 -19.88
C GLY A 258 7.86 -6.57 -19.41
N SER A 259 7.79 -6.88 -18.13
CA SER A 259 6.60 -7.44 -17.51
C SER A 259 5.68 -6.31 -17.03
N GLY A 260 4.41 -6.58 -16.97
CA GLY A 260 3.41 -5.56 -16.66
C GLY A 260 2.98 -4.76 -17.89
N VAL A 261 1.79 -4.22 -17.82
CA VAL A 261 1.33 -3.21 -18.76
C VAL A 261 2.07 -1.95 -18.41
N ASP A 262 2.65 -1.29 -19.40
CA ASP A 262 3.33 -0.01 -19.22
C ASP A 262 2.30 1.01 -18.71
N HIS A 263 2.10 1.06 -17.38
CA HIS A 263 1.14 1.95 -16.72
C HIS A 263 1.50 3.43 -17.00
N ALA A 264 2.77 3.71 -17.36
CA ALA A 264 3.18 5.02 -17.84
C ALA A 264 2.49 5.42 -19.16
N THR A 265 1.94 4.44 -19.91
CA THR A 265 1.13 4.70 -21.10
C THR A 265 -0.37 4.48 -20.88
N ALA A 266 -0.77 3.73 -19.83
CA ALA A 266 -2.18 3.40 -19.56
C ALA A 266 -2.83 4.35 -18.55
N THR A 267 -2.09 4.95 -17.63
CA THR A 267 -2.60 5.95 -16.70
C THR A 267 -2.08 7.35 -17.08
N ARG A 268 -2.59 7.89 -18.15
CA ARG A 268 -2.89 9.31 -18.03
C ARG A 268 -3.93 9.38 -16.93
N GLU A 269 -3.51 9.83 -15.73
CA GLU A 269 -4.43 10.14 -14.65
C GLU A 269 -5.63 10.84 -15.24
N MET A 270 -6.82 10.38 -14.88
CA MET A 270 -8.04 11.07 -15.26
C MET A 270 -7.95 12.48 -14.67
N GLN A 271 -7.69 13.44 -15.52
CA GLN A 271 -7.52 14.82 -15.10
C GLN A 271 -8.84 15.56 -15.31
N LEU A 272 -9.23 16.30 -14.28
CA LEU A 272 -10.32 17.22 -14.33
C LEU A 272 -9.75 18.60 -14.72
N ILE A 273 -9.94 18.99 -15.98
CA ILE A 273 -9.46 20.27 -16.51
C ILE A 273 -10.59 21.28 -16.47
N ARG A 274 -10.36 22.41 -15.81
CA ARG A 274 -11.34 23.50 -15.70
C ARG A 274 -11.59 24.14 -17.08
N THR A 275 -12.87 24.36 -17.40
CA THR A 275 -13.32 25.10 -18.61
C THR A 275 -14.12 26.33 -18.19
N SER A 276 -14.54 27.13 -19.13
CA SER A 276 -15.35 28.36 -18.88
C SER A 276 -16.78 28.06 -18.38
N GLY A 277 -17.29 26.83 -18.62
CA GLY A 277 -18.67 26.44 -18.27
C GLY A 277 -18.76 25.25 -17.32
N GLY A 278 -17.61 24.69 -16.92
CA GLY A 278 -17.57 23.48 -16.12
C GLY A 278 -16.18 22.88 -16.05
N PHE A 279 -16.04 21.63 -16.44
CA PHE A 279 -14.76 20.93 -16.54
C PHE A 279 -14.81 19.88 -17.66
N SER A 280 -13.67 19.49 -18.17
CA SER A 280 -13.51 18.32 -19.03
C SER A 280 -12.74 17.23 -18.30
N LEU A 281 -13.04 15.97 -18.62
CA LEU A 281 -12.32 14.81 -18.13
C LEU A 281 -11.45 14.25 -19.25
N THR A 282 -10.20 14.00 -18.97
CA THR A 282 -9.27 13.34 -19.89
C THR A 282 -8.94 11.94 -19.40
N SER A 283 -8.48 11.08 -20.32
CA SER A 283 -8.05 9.70 -20.01
C SER A 283 -9.17 8.79 -19.48
N LEU A 284 -10.43 9.01 -19.90
CA LEU A 284 -11.51 8.07 -19.69
C LEU A 284 -11.26 6.81 -20.56
N GLN A 285 -11.29 5.63 -19.92
CA GLN A 285 -11.09 4.37 -20.62
C GLN A 285 -12.35 3.88 -21.34
N ALA A 286 -13.52 4.42 -20.95
CA ALA A 286 -14.81 4.11 -21.55
C ALA A 286 -15.80 5.25 -21.29
N GLU A 287 -16.95 5.19 -22.00
CA GLU A 287 -18.09 6.06 -21.65
C GLU A 287 -18.39 5.98 -20.16
N SER A 288 -18.39 7.13 -19.49
CA SER A 288 -18.50 7.23 -18.03
C SER A 288 -19.75 8.02 -17.64
N THR A 289 -20.34 7.68 -16.51
CA THR A 289 -21.34 8.52 -15.84
C THR A 289 -20.61 9.43 -14.86
N VAL A 290 -20.86 10.74 -14.99
CA VAL A 290 -20.33 11.77 -14.10
C VAL A 290 -21.48 12.34 -13.27
N ASP A 291 -21.44 12.05 -11.98
CA ASP A 291 -22.40 12.53 -10.99
C ASP A 291 -21.79 13.69 -10.21
N LEU A 292 -22.53 14.79 -10.09
CA LEU A 292 -22.15 15.97 -9.33
C LEU A 292 -22.96 16.05 -8.04
N TYR A 293 -22.27 16.09 -6.89
CA TYR A 293 -22.89 16.18 -5.58
C TYR A 293 -22.53 17.49 -4.87
N ALA A 294 -23.51 18.11 -4.23
CA ALA A 294 -23.27 19.20 -3.29
C ALA A 294 -22.63 18.67 -1.98
N LEU A 295 -22.13 19.59 -1.15
CA LEU A 295 -21.45 19.25 0.11
C LEU A 295 -22.33 18.45 1.09
N ASP A 296 -23.64 18.59 1.03
CA ASP A 296 -24.63 17.86 1.86
C ASP A 296 -24.98 16.46 1.30
N GLY A 297 -24.30 16.04 0.21
CA GLY A 297 -24.55 14.77 -0.47
C GLY A 297 -25.70 14.77 -1.46
N THR A 298 -26.36 15.91 -1.71
CA THR A 298 -27.44 16.02 -2.70
C THR A 298 -26.88 15.88 -4.11
N LEU A 299 -27.45 15.00 -4.94
CA LEU A 299 -27.13 14.90 -6.36
C LEU A 299 -27.64 16.14 -7.09
N VAL A 300 -26.74 16.91 -7.67
CA VAL A 300 -27.02 18.18 -8.37
C VAL A 300 -27.17 17.98 -9.86
N GLY A 301 -26.44 17.03 -10.43
CA GLY A 301 -26.49 16.69 -11.84
C GLY A 301 -25.82 15.36 -12.14
N SER A 302 -26.19 14.77 -13.28
CA SER A 302 -25.61 13.55 -13.80
C SER A 302 -25.50 13.64 -15.33
N GLN A 303 -24.36 13.29 -15.89
CA GLN A 303 -24.10 13.35 -17.33
C GLN A 303 -23.27 12.14 -17.77
N ARG A 304 -23.58 11.60 -18.97
CA ARG A 304 -22.69 10.63 -19.63
C ARG A 304 -21.67 11.35 -20.48
N VAL A 305 -20.44 10.97 -20.37
CA VAL A 305 -19.32 11.60 -21.07
C VAL A 305 -18.34 10.57 -21.63
N ASP A 306 -17.77 10.90 -22.78
CA ASP A 306 -16.61 10.21 -23.36
C ASP A 306 -15.34 11.03 -23.12
N ASN A 307 -14.18 10.44 -23.40
CA ASN A 307 -12.87 11.05 -23.22
C ASN A 307 -12.77 12.42 -23.92
N GLY A 308 -12.41 13.45 -23.16
CA GLY A 308 -12.22 14.80 -23.65
C GLY A 308 -13.50 15.64 -23.77
N ASN A 309 -14.67 15.07 -23.49
CA ASN A 309 -15.92 15.83 -23.52
C ASN A 309 -16.07 16.72 -22.29
N GLU A 310 -16.72 17.85 -22.49
CA GLU A 310 -16.98 18.82 -21.43
C GLU A 310 -18.19 18.40 -20.59
N VAL A 311 -18.04 18.47 -19.26
CA VAL A 311 -19.12 18.33 -18.30
C VAL A 311 -19.55 19.73 -17.87
N CYS A 312 -20.77 20.11 -18.22
CA CYS A 312 -21.29 21.41 -17.85
C CYS A 312 -22.01 21.35 -16.51
N PHE A 313 -21.81 22.37 -15.68
CA PHE A 313 -22.59 22.53 -14.47
C PHE A 313 -24.03 22.92 -14.81
N PRO A 314 -25.03 22.38 -14.10
CA PRO A 314 -26.40 22.92 -14.19
C PRO A 314 -26.42 24.41 -13.87
N ALA A 315 -27.23 25.16 -14.56
CA ALA A 315 -27.37 26.64 -14.38
C ALA A 315 -27.79 27.04 -12.95
N SER A 316 -28.29 26.09 -12.16
CA SER A 316 -28.64 26.24 -10.75
C SER A 316 -27.47 26.15 -9.78
N CYS A 317 -26.28 25.71 -10.23
CA CYS A 317 -25.11 25.59 -9.39
C CYS A 317 -24.60 26.97 -8.96
N ARG A 318 -24.36 27.12 -7.66
CA ARG A 318 -23.75 28.33 -7.08
C ARG A 318 -22.26 28.10 -6.87
N ASN A 319 -21.53 29.21 -6.67
CA ASN A 319 -20.15 29.13 -6.22
C ASN A 319 -20.07 28.27 -4.95
N GLY A 320 -19.17 27.32 -4.91
CA GLY A 320 -19.04 26.40 -3.78
C GLY A 320 -18.20 25.17 -4.08
N LEU A 321 -18.14 24.30 -3.08
CA LEU A 321 -17.48 23.04 -3.14
C LEU A 321 -18.45 21.94 -3.58
N TYR A 322 -18.01 21.13 -4.54
CA TYR A 322 -18.74 19.98 -5.09
C TYR A 322 -17.85 18.73 -5.07
N PHE A 323 -18.49 17.56 -5.05
CA PHE A 323 -17.85 16.30 -5.31
C PHE A 323 -18.30 15.78 -6.68
N VAL A 324 -17.31 15.45 -7.51
CA VAL A 324 -17.52 14.88 -8.84
C VAL A 324 -17.20 13.40 -8.76
N GLN A 325 -18.20 12.54 -8.94
CA GLN A 325 -18.01 11.09 -8.98
C GLN A 325 -18.08 10.61 -10.43
N VAL A 326 -17.05 9.91 -10.89
CA VAL A 326 -16.95 9.37 -12.24
C VAL A 326 -17.01 7.86 -12.15
N LYS A 327 -17.97 7.25 -12.84
CA LYS A 327 -18.23 5.81 -12.83
C LYS A 327 -18.29 5.24 -14.24
N ASN A 328 -17.56 4.16 -14.46
CA ASN A 328 -17.72 3.29 -15.63
C ASN A 328 -17.48 1.82 -15.23
N SER A 329 -17.42 0.90 -16.20
CA SER A 329 -17.16 -0.52 -15.94
C SER A 329 -15.77 -0.82 -15.40
N TYR A 330 -14.84 0.11 -15.49
CA TYR A 330 -13.43 -0.05 -15.11
C TYR A 330 -13.02 0.80 -13.92
N GLN A 331 -13.76 1.89 -13.64
CA GLN A 331 -13.30 2.92 -12.71
C GLN A 331 -14.45 3.56 -11.94
N ASN A 332 -14.20 3.83 -10.65
CA ASN A 332 -15.08 4.64 -9.80
C ASN A 332 -14.21 5.61 -9.01
N SER A 333 -14.16 6.87 -9.45
CA SER A 333 -13.29 7.90 -8.89
C SER A 333 -14.11 9.08 -8.39
N THR A 334 -13.64 9.74 -7.32
CA THR A 334 -14.28 10.92 -6.75
C THR A 334 -13.27 12.06 -6.65
N PHE A 335 -13.63 13.22 -7.21
CA PHE A 335 -12.83 14.43 -7.20
C PHE A 335 -13.51 15.53 -6.38
N LYS A 336 -12.70 16.37 -5.77
CA LYS A 336 -13.13 17.60 -5.15
C LYS A 336 -13.05 18.74 -6.18
N TYR A 337 -14.15 19.45 -6.42
CA TYR A 337 -14.19 20.55 -7.37
C TYR A 337 -14.72 21.82 -6.71
N ILE A 338 -14.03 22.94 -6.91
CA ILE A 338 -14.46 24.26 -6.42
C ILE A 338 -14.96 25.07 -7.63
N LEU A 339 -16.27 25.34 -7.65
CA LEU A 339 -16.89 26.23 -8.62
C LEU A 339 -16.76 27.66 -8.13
N ASN A 340 -16.10 28.52 -8.92
CA ASN A 340 -16.02 29.97 -8.73
C ASN A 340 -16.39 30.62 -10.07
N HIS A 341 -17.50 31.33 -10.12
CA HIS A 341 -17.90 32.16 -11.27
C HIS A 341 -17.22 33.52 -11.21
#